data_9f4cfb06bc96f0b0e6f534055dce8e26
#
_entry.id   9f4cfb06bc96f0b0e6f534055dce8e26
#
_cell.length_a   1.000
_cell.length_b   1.000
_cell.length_c   1.000
_cell.angle_alpha   90.00
_cell.angle_beta   90.00
_cell.angle_gamma   90.00
#
_symmetry.space_group_name_H-M   'P 1'
#
loop_
_entity.id
_entity.type
_entity.pdbx_description
1 polymer ?
#
loop_
_entity_poly.entity_id
_entity_poly.type
_entity_poly.pdbx_seq_one_letter_code
_entity_poly.pdbx_strand_id
1 'polypeptide(L)'
;MTFGRNSVTEFLRADRVRRVFIKEGRKDERLARIAEEAVSRGLPVLEITEDKLDAMAGGVVHQGAAALLKPYEYADLDRVLSDWEGKDPILILLDGLEDVRNLGAIVRTAECAGAAAVLLPKHKSPPVTAAAMKTAAGAFAYLPVCQTGNIRQTLEGLKEKGFWVVGADM
;
A
#
# COMPACT_ATOMS: atom_id res chain seq x y z
N MET A 1 -4.03 -8.93 4.21
CA MET A 1 -4.57 -9.95 3.30
C MET A 1 -5.25 -9.27 2.12
N THR A 2 -5.21 -9.89 0.95
CA THR A 2 -6.05 -9.52 -0.21
C THR A 2 -6.80 -10.77 -0.69
N PHE A 3 -7.96 -10.57 -1.31
CA PHE A 3 -8.85 -11.63 -1.75
C PHE A 3 -9.30 -11.40 -3.19
N GLY A 4 -9.55 -12.50 -3.90
CA GLY A 4 -9.99 -12.50 -5.29
C GLY A 4 -8.84 -12.60 -6.30
N ARG A 5 -9.12 -13.26 -7.42
CA ARG A 5 -8.10 -13.63 -8.44
C ARG A 5 -7.37 -12.42 -8.99
N ASN A 6 -8.10 -11.39 -9.37
CA ASN A 6 -7.50 -10.18 -9.96
C ASN A 6 -6.58 -9.47 -8.96
N SER A 7 -7.06 -9.26 -7.73
CA SER A 7 -6.25 -8.62 -6.69
C SER A 7 -5.00 -9.41 -6.35
N VAL A 8 -5.09 -10.74 -6.24
CA VAL A 8 -3.92 -11.60 -5.98
C VAL A 8 -2.92 -11.48 -7.14
N THR A 9 -3.38 -11.51 -8.39
CA THR A 9 -2.50 -11.37 -9.57
C THR A 9 -1.82 -9.99 -9.61
N GLU A 10 -2.55 -8.90 -9.32
CA GLU A 10 -1.97 -7.55 -9.28
C GLU A 10 -0.87 -7.45 -8.22
N PHE A 11 -1.12 -7.94 -7.00
CA PHE A 11 -0.13 -7.91 -5.93
C PHE A 11 1.06 -8.85 -6.18
N LEU A 12 0.87 -9.97 -6.88
CA LEU A 12 1.97 -10.82 -7.34
C LEU A 12 2.87 -10.05 -8.31
N ARG A 13 2.31 -9.38 -9.31
CA ARG A 13 3.06 -8.56 -10.28
C ARG A 13 3.82 -7.43 -9.63
N ALA A 14 3.24 -6.80 -8.62
CA ALA A 14 3.86 -5.74 -7.82
C ALA A 14 4.89 -6.24 -6.79
N ASP A 15 5.21 -7.55 -6.77
CA ASP A 15 6.10 -8.19 -5.77
C ASP A 15 5.71 -7.90 -4.31
N ARG A 16 4.42 -7.75 -4.02
CA ARG A 16 3.90 -7.43 -2.69
C ARG A 16 3.36 -8.63 -1.92
N VAL A 17 3.43 -9.83 -2.50
CA VAL A 17 2.92 -11.06 -1.90
C VAL A 17 4.00 -11.76 -1.08
N ARG A 18 3.63 -12.24 0.09
CA ARG A 18 4.45 -13.10 0.94
C ARG A 18 4.06 -14.58 0.83
N ARG A 19 2.76 -14.86 0.59
CA ARG A 19 2.21 -16.21 0.50
C ARG A 19 0.88 -16.18 -0.25
N VAL A 20 0.61 -17.21 -1.01
CA VAL A 20 -0.66 -17.40 -1.72
C VAL A 20 -1.46 -18.54 -1.09
N PHE A 21 -2.76 -18.39 -1.04
CA PHE A 21 -3.72 -19.41 -0.62
C PHE A 21 -4.67 -19.68 -1.79
N ILE A 22 -4.80 -20.95 -2.17
CA ILE A 22 -5.66 -21.42 -3.26
C ILE A 22 -6.67 -22.41 -2.69
N LYS A 23 -7.90 -22.32 -3.16
CA LYS A 23 -8.92 -23.31 -2.84
C LYS A 23 -8.49 -24.69 -3.34
N GLU A 24 -8.48 -25.69 -2.47
CA GLU A 24 -8.24 -27.10 -2.85
C GLU A 24 -9.37 -27.66 -3.70
N GLY A 25 -9.07 -28.66 -4.53
CA GLY A 25 -10.06 -29.45 -5.29
C GLY A 25 -10.09 -29.12 -6.78
N ARG A 26 -11.23 -28.70 -7.34
CA ARG A 26 -11.47 -28.57 -8.78
C ARG A 26 -10.36 -27.86 -9.54
N LYS A 27 -9.88 -28.46 -10.63
CA LYS A 27 -8.95 -27.83 -11.57
C LYS A 27 -9.58 -26.57 -12.18
N ASP A 28 -9.19 -25.42 -11.67
CA ASP A 28 -9.54 -24.11 -12.21
C ASP A 28 -8.27 -23.51 -12.84
N GLU A 29 -8.26 -23.37 -14.14
CA GLU A 29 -7.07 -22.89 -14.88
C GLU A 29 -6.56 -21.52 -14.39
N ARG A 30 -7.47 -20.63 -13.94
CA ARG A 30 -7.05 -19.31 -13.43
C ARG A 30 -6.36 -19.43 -12.08
N LEU A 31 -6.83 -20.31 -11.21
CA LEU A 31 -6.17 -20.58 -9.93
C LEU A 31 -4.83 -21.29 -10.14
N ALA A 32 -4.76 -22.22 -11.10
CA ALA A 32 -3.50 -22.87 -11.47
C ALA A 32 -2.45 -21.86 -11.94
N ARG A 33 -2.81 -20.93 -12.82
CA ARG A 33 -1.90 -19.86 -13.27
C ARG A 33 -1.40 -18.96 -12.12
N ILE A 34 -2.26 -18.63 -11.17
CA ILE A 34 -1.85 -17.86 -9.99
C ILE A 34 -0.87 -18.66 -9.15
N ALA A 35 -1.11 -19.97 -8.96
CA ALA A 35 -0.22 -20.83 -8.22
C ALA A 35 1.15 -20.97 -8.93
N GLU A 36 1.16 -21.22 -10.23
CA GLU A 36 2.38 -21.32 -11.06
C GLU A 36 3.20 -20.03 -11.02
N GLU A 37 2.55 -18.87 -11.15
CA GLU A 37 3.20 -17.56 -11.04
C GLU A 37 3.81 -17.35 -9.64
N ALA A 38 3.11 -17.72 -8.58
CA ALA A 38 3.62 -17.63 -7.23
C ALA A 38 4.83 -18.57 -7.02
N VAL A 39 4.76 -19.80 -7.48
CA VAL A 39 5.85 -20.78 -7.38
C VAL A 39 7.08 -20.32 -8.20
N SER A 40 6.88 -19.80 -9.40
CA SER A 40 7.99 -19.29 -10.23
C SER A 40 8.75 -18.13 -9.57
N ARG A 41 8.07 -17.40 -8.66
CA ARG A 41 8.66 -16.34 -7.83
C ARG A 41 9.21 -16.83 -6.49
N GLY A 42 9.22 -18.16 -6.25
CA GLY A 42 9.67 -18.75 -4.99
C GLY A 42 8.74 -18.49 -3.80
N LEU A 43 7.48 -18.14 -4.04
CA LEU A 43 6.52 -17.86 -2.97
C LEU A 43 5.81 -19.14 -2.53
N PRO A 44 5.56 -19.32 -1.22
CA PRO A 44 4.78 -20.43 -0.71
C PRO A 44 3.33 -20.37 -1.20
N VAL A 45 2.84 -21.48 -1.75
CA VAL A 45 1.43 -21.66 -2.12
C VAL A 45 0.84 -22.74 -1.21
N LEU A 46 -0.28 -22.42 -0.56
CA LEU A 46 -1.01 -23.34 0.29
C LEU A 46 -2.40 -23.59 -0.29
N GLU A 47 -2.71 -24.87 -0.52
CA GLU A 47 -4.07 -25.30 -0.80
C GLU A 47 -4.84 -25.43 0.49
N ILE A 48 -6.01 -24.80 0.58
CA ILE A 48 -6.89 -24.81 1.75
C ILE A 48 -8.34 -24.98 1.35
N THR A 49 -9.15 -25.48 2.28
CA THR A 49 -10.60 -25.67 2.05
C THR A 49 -11.31 -24.34 1.83
N GLU A 50 -12.47 -24.40 1.16
CA GLU A 50 -13.34 -23.23 0.94
C GLU A 50 -13.74 -22.58 2.26
N ASP A 51 -14.15 -23.39 3.25
CA ASP A 51 -14.53 -22.89 4.58
C ASP A 51 -13.43 -22.07 5.26
N LYS A 52 -12.17 -22.48 5.09
CA LYS A 52 -11.02 -21.71 5.61
C LYS A 52 -10.84 -20.39 4.87
N LEU A 53 -11.00 -20.40 3.54
CA LEU A 53 -10.95 -19.17 2.74
C LEU A 53 -12.09 -18.22 3.13
N ASP A 54 -13.31 -18.72 3.31
CA ASP A 54 -14.48 -17.94 3.75
C ASP A 54 -14.26 -17.34 5.13
N ALA A 55 -13.75 -18.13 6.06
CA ALA A 55 -13.41 -17.64 7.41
C ALA A 55 -12.35 -16.52 7.38
N MET A 56 -11.33 -16.66 6.52
CA MET A 56 -10.30 -15.63 6.34
C MET A 56 -10.82 -14.38 5.63
N ALA A 57 -11.78 -14.55 4.72
CA ALA A 57 -12.31 -13.47 3.89
C ALA A 57 -13.34 -12.58 4.64
N GLY A 58 -13.98 -13.11 5.68
CA GLY A 58 -14.94 -12.34 6.49
C GLY A 58 -16.09 -11.74 5.65
N GLY A 59 -16.60 -12.50 4.67
CA GLY A 59 -17.67 -12.07 3.76
C GLY A 59 -17.20 -11.37 2.49
N VAL A 60 -15.89 -11.19 2.28
CA VAL A 60 -15.36 -10.68 1.02
C VAL A 60 -15.29 -11.80 -0.01
N VAL A 61 -15.69 -11.52 -1.25
CA VAL A 61 -15.66 -12.50 -2.35
C VAL A 61 -14.21 -12.85 -2.71
N HIS A 62 -13.77 -14.06 -2.38
CA HIS A 62 -12.38 -14.52 -2.57
C HIS A 62 -12.14 -15.26 -3.88
N GLN A 63 -13.18 -15.75 -4.59
CA GLN A 63 -13.06 -16.45 -5.88
C GLN A 63 -12.05 -17.62 -5.88
N GLY A 64 -11.85 -18.27 -4.74
CA GLY A 64 -10.90 -19.37 -4.56
C GLY A 64 -9.43 -18.94 -4.38
N ALA A 65 -9.12 -17.65 -4.28
CA ALA A 65 -7.77 -17.13 -4.11
C ALA A 65 -7.67 -16.07 -3.03
N ALA A 66 -6.61 -16.15 -2.23
CA ALA A 66 -6.21 -15.10 -1.29
C ALA A 66 -4.68 -14.98 -1.24
N ALA A 67 -4.18 -13.84 -0.79
CA ALA A 67 -2.75 -13.66 -0.55
C ALA A 67 -2.47 -12.89 0.74
N LEU A 68 -1.44 -13.35 1.44
CA LEU A 68 -0.82 -12.60 2.52
C LEU A 68 0.18 -11.64 1.90
N LEU A 69 -0.02 -10.35 2.12
CA LEU A 69 0.87 -9.32 1.58
C LEU A 69 2.09 -9.11 2.49
N LYS A 70 3.19 -8.69 1.89
CA LYS A 70 4.33 -8.11 2.61
C LYS A 70 3.84 -6.85 3.34
N PRO A 71 4.33 -6.55 4.56
CA PRO A 71 4.08 -5.26 5.18
C PRO A 71 4.48 -4.12 4.23
N TYR A 72 3.78 -2.99 4.32
CA TYR A 72 4.22 -1.80 3.59
C TYR A 72 5.48 -1.24 4.27
N GLU A 73 6.50 -0.98 3.47
CA GLU A 73 7.74 -0.37 3.95
C GLU A 73 7.63 1.15 3.76
N TYR A 74 7.52 1.86 4.88
CA TYR A 74 7.52 3.32 4.86
C TYR A 74 8.91 3.84 4.54
N ALA A 75 8.96 4.87 3.70
CA ALA A 75 10.20 5.48 3.32
C ALA A 75 10.77 6.37 4.45
N ASP A 76 12.07 6.53 4.44
CA ASP A 76 12.75 7.50 5.28
C ASP A 76 12.66 8.90 4.64
N LEU A 77 12.23 9.90 5.43
CA LEU A 77 12.01 11.25 4.93
C LEU A 77 13.32 11.94 4.50
N ASP A 78 14.38 11.77 5.28
CA ASP A 78 15.66 12.44 4.95
C ASP A 78 16.25 11.88 3.66
N ARG A 79 16.09 10.57 3.42
CA ARG A 79 16.47 9.95 2.16
C ARG A 79 15.65 10.50 0.99
N VAL A 80 14.32 10.61 1.14
CA VAL A 80 13.48 11.20 0.09
C VAL A 80 13.89 12.62 -0.21
N LEU A 81 14.14 13.44 0.80
CA LEU A 81 14.59 14.83 0.63
C LEU A 81 15.92 14.91 -0.10
N SER A 82 16.86 14.01 0.19
CA SER A 82 18.16 13.94 -0.49
C SER A 82 18.02 13.66 -2.00
N ASP A 83 17.08 12.81 -2.39
CA ASP A 83 16.80 12.50 -3.82
C ASP A 83 16.22 13.71 -4.58
N TRP A 84 15.77 14.73 -3.87
CA TRP A 84 15.18 15.97 -4.40
C TRP A 84 16.07 17.21 -4.16
N GLU A 85 17.31 17.02 -3.76
CA GLU A 85 18.25 18.13 -3.55
C GLU A 85 18.39 18.99 -4.82
N GLY A 86 18.32 20.31 -4.65
CA GLY A 86 18.36 21.27 -5.77
C GLY A 86 17.07 21.40 -6.57
N LYS A 87 15.95 20.82 -6.08
CA LYS A 87 14.61 20.95 -6.65
C LYS A 87 13.66 21.50 -5.60
N ASP A 88 12.46 21.88 -6.03
CA ASP A 88 11.38 22.37 -5.17
C ASP A 88 10.33 21.26 -4.93
N PRO A 89 10.58 20.28 -4.04
CA PRO A 89 9.67 19.15 -3.83
C PRO A 89 8.39 19.56 -3.12
N ILE A 90 7.26 19.01 -3.57
CA ILE A 90 5.98 19.13 -2.88
C ILE A 90 5.82 17.94 -1.95
N LEU A 91 5.62 18.20 -0.66
CA LEU A 91 5.29 17.20 0.35
C LEU A 91 3.84 17.35 0.79
N ILE A 92 3.12 16.25 0.87
CA ILE A 92 1.74 16.22 1.35
C ILE A 92 1.73 15.63 2.76
N LEU A 93 1.49 16.45 3.78
CA LEU A 93 1.33 15.98 5.15
C LEU A 93 -0.16 15.84 5.46
N LEU A 94 -0.55 14.67 5.93
CA LEU A 94 -1.94 14.35 6.29
C LEU A 94 -2.08 14.31 7.81
N ASP A 95 -2.94 15.16 8.35
CA ASP A 95 -3.30 15.16 9.75
C ASP A 95 -4.77 14.77 9.94
N GLY A 96 -5.07 13.95 10.95
CA GLY A 96 -6.42 13.53 11.27
C GLY A 96 -7.12 12.63 10.24
N LEU A 97 -6.38 12.05 9.31
CA LEU A 97 -6.96 11.10 8.35
C LEU A 97 -7.32 9.78 9.05
N GLU A 98 -8.54 9.26 8.83
CA GLU A 98 -9.02 8.02 9.45
C GLU A 98 -9.28 6.91 8.42
N ASP A 99 -9.80 7.24 7.25
CA ASP A 99 -10.20 6.26 6.25
C ASP A 99 -9.03 5.85 5.34
N VAL A 100 -8.78 4.53 5.29
CA VAL A 100 -7.74 3.93 4.42
C VAL A 100 -8.00 4.15 2.92
N ARG A 101 -9.26 4.31 2.50
CA ARG A 101 -9.60 4.58 1.09
C ARG A 101 -9.26 6.02 0.73
N ASN A 102 -9.51 6.96 1.64
CA ASN A 102 -9.11 8.35 1.46
C ASN A 102 -7.59 8.46 1.34
N LEU A 103 -6.82 7.71 2.16
CA LEU A 103 -5.37 7.62 2.00
C LEU A 103 -4.99 7.18 0.58
N GLY A 104 -5.61 6.11 0.06
CA GLY A 104 -5.34 5.63 -1.28
C GLY A 104 -5.67 6.66 -2.37
N ALA A 105 -6.80 7.35 -2.24
CA ALA A 105 -7.22 8.39 -3.18
C ALA A 105 -6.27 9.60 -3.18
N ILE A 106 -5.85 10.05 -1.99
CA ILE A 106 -4.91 11.16 -1.82
C ILE A 106 -3.55 10.79 -2.43
N VAL A 107 -3.01 9.61 -2.11
CA VAL A 107 -1.72 9.15 -2.66
C VAL A 107 -1.76 9.10 -4.18
N ARG A 108 -2.85 8.62 -4.77
CA ARG A 108 -3.01 8.62 -6.24
C ARG A 108 -2.99 10.04 -6.81
N THR A 109 -3.72 10.97 -6.20
CA THR A 109 -3.80 12.37 -6.66
C THR A 109 -2.45 13.06 -6.48
N ALA A 110 -1.78 12.84 -5.35
CA ALA A 110 -0.47 13.40 -5.04
C ALA A 110 0.61 12.93 -6.04
N GLU A 111 0.59 11.64 -6.40
CA GLU A 111 1.48 11.07 -7.42
C GLU A 111 1.25 11.75 -8.78
N CYS A 112 0.01 11.84 -9.24
CA CYS A 112 -0.31 12.51 -10.50
C CYS A 112 0.05 14.01 -10.49
N ALA A 113 0.05 14.65 -9.32
CA ALA A 113 0.46 16.06 -9.15
C ALA A 113 1.99 16.24 -9.04
N GLY A 114 2.76 15.15 -9.06
CA GLY A 114 4.21 15.20 -8.97
C GLY A 114 4.75 15.49 -7.56
N ALA A 115 4.00 15.14 -6.51
CA ALA A 115 4.49 15.24 -5.15
C ALA A 115 5.71 14.32 -4.93
N ALA A 116 6.62 14.73 -4.06
CA ALA A 116 7.82 13.96 -3.72
C ALA A 116 7.54 12.88 -2.66
N ALA A 117 6.63 13.13 -1.73
CA ALA A 117 6.20 12.17 -0.73
C ALA A 117 4.86 12.56 -0.09
N VAL A 118 4.22 11.54 0.52
CA VAL A 118 3.13 11.72 1.50
C VAL A 118 3.66 11.41 2.90
N LEU A 119 3.38 12.29 3.85
CA LEU A 119 3.76 12.14 5.26
C LEU A 119 2.53 11.80 6.09
N LEU A 120 2.64 10.75 6.89
CA LEU A 120 1.61 10.30 7.82
C LEU A 120 2.11 10.33 9.26
N PRO A 121 1.28 10.74 10.23
CA PRO A 121 1.59 10.50 11.63
C PRO A 121 1.75 9.00 11.88
N LYS A 122 2.73 8.62 12.71
CA LYS A 122 2.93 7.22 13.12
C LYS A 122 1.74 6.69 13.95
N HIS A 123 1.07 7.60 14.66
CA HIS A 123 -0.11 7.34 15.48
C HIS A 123 -1.27 8.18 14.97
N LYS A 124 -2.51 7.69 15.14
CA LYS A 124 -3.74 8.36 14.72
C LYS A 124 -3.82 8.61 13.20
N SER A 125 -3.29 7.69 12.41
CA SER A 125 -3.47 7.66 10.97
C SER A 125 -3.71 6.24 10.49
N PRO A 126 -4.41 6.03 9.36
CA PRO A 126 -4.65 4.71 8.84
C PRO A 126 -3.35 4.11 8.30
N PRO A 127 -3.11 2.81 8.51
CA PRO A 127 -1.97 2.13 7.90
C PRO A 127 -2.17 1.95 6.39
N VAL A 128 -1.06 1.80 5.67
CA VAL A 128 -1.12 1.40 4.25
C VAL A 128 -1.53 -0.06 4.16
N THR A 129 -2.80 -0.29 3.84
CA THR A 129 -3.42 -1.61 3.71
C THR A 129 -3.62 -2.00 2.26
N ALA A 130 -4.03 -3.26 2.01
CA ALA A 130 -4.46 -3.71 0.69
C ALA A 130 -5.60 -2.84 0.10
N ALA A 131 -6.51 -2.34 0.95
CA ALA A 131 -7.60 -1.46 0.52
C ALA A 131 -7.07 -0.09 0.05
N ALA A 132 -6.13 0.52 0.80
CA ALA A 132 -5.46 1.75 0.38
C ALA A 132 -4.71 1.55 -0.94
N MET A 133 -3.93 0.48 -1.06
CA MET A 133 -3.16 0.15 -2.27
C MET A 133 -4.07 -0.03 -3.49
N LYS A 134 -5.20 -0.72 -3.32
CA LYS A 134 -6.19 -0.90 -4.39
C LYS A 134 -6.79 0.44 -4.85
N THR A 135 -7.15 1.30 -3.89
CA THR A 135 -7.72 2.63 -4.21
C THR A 135 -6.70 3.54 -4.88
N ALA A 136 -5.43 3.41 -4.53
CA ALA A 136 -4.34 4.18 -5.11
C ALA A 136 -3.95 3.76 -6.54
N ALA A 137 -4.51 2.65 -7.07
CA ALA A 137 -4.29 2.19 -8.46
C ALA A 137 -2.80 2.14 -8.86
N GLY A 138 -1.93 1.69 -7.96
CA GLY A 138 -0.49 1.54 -8.22
C GLY A 138 0.40 2.70 -7.77
N ALA A 139 -0.15 3.86 -7.39
CA ALA A 139 0.62 5.04 -7.02
C ALA A 139 1.63 4.82 -5.87
N PHE A 140 1.37 3.88 -4.95
CA PHE A 140 2.32 3.50 -3.89
C PHE A 140 3.64 2.89 -4.41
N ALA A 141 3.73 2.53 -5.69
CA ALA A 141 4.99 2.06 -6.27
C ALA A 141 5.92 3.23 -6.67
N TYR A 142 5.37 4.42 -6.84
CA TYR A 142 6.07 5.60 -7.36
C TYR A 142 6.18 6.71 -6.33
N LEU A 143 5.14 6.91 -5.51
CA LEU A 143 5.12 7.94 -4.48
C LEU A 143 5.40 7.33 -3.11
N PRO A 144 6.55 7.63 -2.48
CA PRO A 144 6.87 7.15 -1.16
C PRO A 144 5.93 7.74 -0.10
N VAL A 145 5.60 6.91 0.89
CA VAL A 145 4.90 7.36 2.10
C VAL A 145 5.87 7.26 3.27
N CYS A 146 6.08 8.37 3.95
CA CYS A 146 6.93 8.47 5.13
C CYS A 146 6.07 8.53 6.40
N GLN A 147 6.60 8.03 7.52
CA GLN A 147 5.96 8.19 8.83
C GLN A 147 6.67 9.22 9.67
N THR A 148 5.91 10.10 10.32
CA THR A 148 6.43 11.07 11.27
C THR A 148 5.88 10.80 12.68
N GLY A 149 6.76 10.94 13.68
CA GLY A 149 6.37 10.78 15.08
C GLY A 149 5.59 11.99 15.63
N ASN A 150 5.96 13.20 15.22
CA ASN A 150 5.36 14.44 15.67
C ASN A 150 5.26 15.43 14.50
N ILE A 151 4.04 15.75 14.11
CA ILE A 151 3.74 16.65 12.99
C ILE A 151 4.39 18.01 13.17
N ARG A 152 4.24 18.62 14.35
CA ARG A 152 4.77 19.96 14.63
C ARG A 152 6.29 20.00 14.47
N GLN A 153 6.98 19.04 15.08
CA GLN A 153 8.44 18.95 15.00
C GLN A 153 8.91 18.71 13.56
N THR A 154 8.18 17.88 12.81
CA THR A 154 8.47 17.63 11.40
C THR A 154 8.32 18.91 10.56
N LEU A 155 7.25 19.68 10.79
CA LEU A 155 7.03 20.93 10.08
C LEU A 155 8.09 21.99 10.44
N GLU A 156 8.48 22.08 11.71
CA GLU A 156 9.57 22.97 12.15
C GLU A 156 10.88 22.60 11.44
N GLY A 157 11.26 21.32 11.41
CA GLY A 157 12.46 20.86 10.72
C GLY A 157 12.42 21.05 9.21
N LEU A 158 11.24 20.92 8.58
CA LEU A 158 11.08 21.22 7.16
C LEU A 158 11.23 22.73 6.87
N LYS A 159 10.71 23.59 7.74
CA LYS A 159 10.90 25.05 7.63
C LYS A 159 12.37 25.46 7.74
N GLU A 160 13.12 24.83 8.63
CA GLU A 160 14.56 25.04 8.74
C GLU A 160 15.31 24.63 7.46
N LYS A 161 14.78 23.65 6.71
CA LYS A 161 15.27 23.22 5.40
C LYS A 161 14.74 24.10 4.24
N GLY A 162 14.00 25.18 4.53
CA GLY A 162 13.51 26.15 3.52
C GLY A 162 12.12 25.85 2.96
N PHE A 163 11.40 24.86 3.50
CA PHE A 163 10.04 24.59 3.04
C PHE A 163 9.02 25.63 3.51
N TRP A 164 8.11 25.97 2.63
CA TRP A 164 6.92 26.73 2.96
C TRP A 164 5.79 25.77 3.35
N VAL A 165 5.01 26.14 4.37
CA VAL A 165 3.89 25.34 4.84
C VAL A 165 2.60 26.05 4.51
N VAL A 166 1.71 25.36 3.79
CA VAL A 166 0.35 25.81 3.49
C VAL A 166 -0.62 24.83 4.13
N GLY A 167 -1.51 25.33 4.98
CA GLY A 167 -2.59 24.54 5.57
C GLY A 167 -3.84 24.60 4.71
N ALA A 168 -4.50 23.44 4.53
CA ALA A 168 -5.85 23.35 3.99
C ALA A 168 -6.77 22.83 5.09
N ASP A 169 -7.78 23.59 5.43
CA ASP A 169 -8.81 23.27 6.44
C ASP A 169 -10.18 23.68 5.88
N MET A 170 -11.27 23.06 6.42
CA MET A 170 -12.64 23.36 6.03
C MET A 170 -13.31 24.27 7.04
#